data_e57411d3b44956bb56baeb19af936fcc
#
_entry.id   e57411d3b44956bb56baeb19af936fcc
#
_cell.length_a   1.000
_cell.length_b   1.000
_cell.length_c   1.000
_cell.angle_alpha   90.00
_cell.angle_beta   90.00
_cell.angle_gamma   90.00
#
_symmetry.space_group_name_H-M   'P 1'
#
loop_
_entity.id
_entity.type
_entity.pdbx_description
1 polymer ?
#
loop_
_entity_poly.entity_id
_entity_poly.type
_entity_poly.pdbx_seq_one_letter_code
_entity_poly.pdbx_strand_id
1 'polypeptide(L)'
;MRLDYKGSKHKLFFTSDPHFFHGNIIKFCDRPFNNNEEQTEELIRLWNEKVPIDGIVFVAGDFFFTGNVQSIESVLYRLNGTIYWVMGNHDYQNRLDREVFSQMPMINGQADVITLLVREDNNKQFVISHYPYMYWQRGFLHLHGHVHGGPNSKAAEKVPEHFMRYDIGVDNNNYAPISYNELMEIFDKKSDDYDRSKISEEDK
;
A
#
# COMPACT_ATOMS: atom_id res chain seq x y z
N MET A 1 7.27 1.38 13.57
CA MET A 1 6.66 2.67 14.02
C MET A 1 5.25 2.40 14.51
N ARG A 2 4.78 3.11 15.55
CA ARG A 2 3.37 3.05 16.01
C ARG A 2 2.75 4.44 15.90
N LEU A 3 1.59 4.51 15.25
CA LEU A 3 0.86 5.74 14.99
C LEU A 3 -0.54 5.67 15.62
N ASP A 4 -0.89 6.69 16.40
CA ASP A 4 -2.23 6.89 16.96
C ASP A 4 -2.89 8.05 16.20
N TYR A 5 -3.69 7.71 15.19
CA TYR A 5 -4.32 8.68 14.30
C TYR A 5 -5.68 9.13 14.84
N LYS A 6 -5.82 10.43 15.06
CA LYS A 6 -7.02 11.08 15.63
C LYS A 6 -7.76 11.98 14.63
N GLY A 7 -7.25 12.07 13.40
CA GLY A 7 -7.87 12.84 12.32
C GLY A 7 -8.95 12.04 11.57
N SER A 8 -9.49 12.66 10.53
CA SER A 8 -10.54 12.04 9.72
C SER A 8 -10.02 10.85 8.91
N LYS A 9 -10.66 9.70 9.05
CA LYS A 9 -10.36 8.48 8.30
C LYS A 9 -10.50 8.64 6.79
N HIS A 10 -11.31 9.59 6.32
CA HIS A 10 -11.47 9.91 4.90
C HIS A 10 -10.23 10.54 4.25
N LYS A 11 -9.24 10.93 5.05
CA LYS A 11 -7.94 11.41 4.58
C LYS A 11 -6.88 10.32 4.48
N LEU A 12 -7.19 9.06 4.85
CA LEU A 12 -6.26 7.96 4.83
C LEU A 12 -6.33 7.19 3.53
N PHE A 13 -5.15 6.97 2.94
CA PHE A 13 -4.94 6.22 1.70
C PHE A 13 -3.80 5.23 1.89
N PHE A 14 -3.83 4.13 1.13
CA PHE A 14 -2.85 3.07 1.22
C PHE A 14 -2.43 2.63 -0.18
N THR A 15 -1.16 2.30 -0.36
CA THR A 15 -0.63 1.77 -1.62
C THR A 15 0.66 1.02 -1.38
N SER A 16 1.14 0.31 -2.38
CA SER A 16 2.45 -0.35 -2.40
C SER A 16 2.91 -0.59 -3.82
N ASP A 17 4.20 -0.83 -3.99
CA ASP A 17 4.83 -1.32 -5.22
C ASP A 17 4.60 -0.45 -6.47
N PRO A 18 4.60 0.89 -6.38
CA PRO A 18 4.52 1.69 -7.58
C PRO A 18 5.73 1.49 -8.49
N HIS A 19 6.90 1.17 -7.92
CA HIS A 19 8.14 0.91 -8.66
C HIS A 19 8.48 2.02 -9.65
N PHE A 20 8.43 3.27 -9.20
CA PHE A 20 8.86 4.38 -10.04
C PHE A 20 10.29 4.14 -10.56
N PHE A 21 10.50 4.42 -11.82
CA PHE A 21 11.77 4.20 -12.55
C PHE A 21 12.16 2.73 -12.79
N HIS A 22 11.21 1.79 -12.67
CA HIS A 22 11.43 0.37 -12.93
C HIS A 22 10.77 -0.07 -14.26
N GLY A 23 11.42 0.16 -15.39
CA GLY A 23 10.83 -0.17 -16.70
C GLY A 23 10.53 -1.66 -16.90
N ASN A 24 11.29 -2.58 -16.25
CA ASN A 24 11.04 -4.02 -16.39
C ASN A 24 9.78 -4.49 -15.67
N ILE A 25 9.31 -3.78 -14.64
CA ILE A 25 8.10 -4.15 -13.89
C ILE A 25 6.86 -4.18 -14.81
N ILE A 26 6.85 -3.35 -15.83
CA ILE A 26 5.78 -3.28 -16.84
C ILE A 26 5.56 -4.67 -17.45
N LYS A 27 6.65 -5.33 -17.83
CA LYS A 27 6.61 -6.69 -18.43
C LYS A 27 6.37 -7.77 -17.38
N PHE A 28 6.95 -7.63 -16.18
CA PHE A 28 6.85 -8.65 -15.13
C PHE A 28 5.43 -8.75 -14.57
N CYS A 29 4.72 -7.62 -14.49
CA CYS A 29 3.37 -7.53 -13.93
C CYS A 29 2.29 -7.29 -14.99
N ASP A 30 2.66 -7.35 -16.29
CA ASP A 30 1.75 -7.10 -17.41
C ASP A 30 0.98 -5.76 -17.26
N ARG A 31 1.72 -4.70 -16.86
CA ARG A 31 1.15 -3.36 -16.68
C ARG A 31 0.79 -2.73 -18.04
N PRO A 32 -0.30 -1.95 -18.14
CA PRO A 32 -0.79 -1.40 -19.40
C PRO A 32 -0.03 -0.12 -19.84
N PHE A 33 1.29 -0.09 -19.65
CA PHE A 33 2.14 1.05 -20.00
C PHE A 33 3.15 0.65 -21.07
N ASN A 34 3.44 1.57 -22.00
CA ASN A 34 4.38 1.31 -23.08
C ASN A 34 5.85 1.43 -22.64
N ASN A 35 6.11 2.30 -21.67
CA ASN A 35 7.45 2.61 -21.17
C ASN A 35 7.41 3.18 -19.75
N ASN A 36 8.60 3.41 -19.19
CA ASN A 36 8.77 3.88 -17.82
C ASN A 36 8.28 5.32 -17.60
N GLU A 37 8.42 6.17 -18.60
CA GLU A 37 7.97 7.56 -18.58
C GLU A 37 6.44 7.61 -18.48
N GLU A 38 5.75 6.87 -19.34
CA GLU A 38 4.29 6.78 -19.32
C GLU A 38 3.79 6.20 -18.00
N GLN A 39 4.43 5.12 -17.50
CA GLN A 39 4.11 4.56 -16.18
C GLN A 39 4.23 5.60 -15.09
N THR A 40 5.34 6.34 -15.06
CA THR A 40 5.59 7.36 -14.03
C THR A 40 4.53 8.47 -14.07
N GLU A 41 4.23 9.00 -15.25
CA GLU A 41 3.24 10.06 -15.41
C GLU A 41 1.83 9.58 -15.03
N GLU A 42 1.45 8.39 -15.43
CA GLU A 42 0.12 7.86 -15.17
C GLU A 42 -0.06 7.49 -13.68
N LEU A 43 0.94 6.92 -13.03
CA LEU A 43 0.91 6.67 -11.59
C LEU A 43 0.77 7.97 -10.77
N ILE A 44 1.49 9.04 -11.14
CA ILE A 44 1.36 10.35 -10.49
C ILE A 44 -0.06 10.92 -10.72
N ARG A 45 -0.57 10.84 -11.95
CA ARG A 45 -1.91 11.33 -12.30
C ARG A 45 -2.98 10.63 -11.47
N LEU A 46 -2.98 9.29 -11.45
CA LEU A 46 -3.94 8.45 -10.73
C LEU A 46 -3.85 8.64 -9.21
N TRP A 47 -2.63 8.79 -8.68
CA TRP A 47 -2.43 9.14 -7.28
C TRP A 47 -3.10 10.46 -6.93
N ASN A 48 -2.84 11.51 -7.71
CA ASN A 48 -3.34 12.85 -7.42
C ASN A 48 -4.85 13.02 -7.68
N GLU A 49 -5.44 12.18 -8.52
CA GLU A 49 -6.89 12.13 -8.68
C GLU A 49 -7.60 11.59 -7.44
N LYS A 50 -6.97 10.65 -6.72
CA LYS A 50 -7.55 10.03 -5.52
C LYS A 50 -7.15 10.73 -4.23
N VAL A 51 -5.91 11.13 -4.10
CA VAL A 51 -5.34 11.69 -2.87
C VAL A 51 -5.46 13.21 -2.89
N PRO A 52 -6.19 13.82 -1.94
CA PRO A 52 -6.20 15.27 -1.80
C PRO A 52 -4.87 15.79 -1.24
N ILE A 53 -4.61 17.11 -1.39
CA ILE A 53 -3.37 17.76 -0.91
C ILE A 53 -3.12 17.52 0.58
N ASP A 54 -4.18 17.46 1.38
CA ASP A 54 -4.13 17.22 2.83
C ASP A 54 -4.36 15.72 3.20
N GLY A 55 -4.24 14.83 2.23
CA GLY A 55 -4.31 13.39 2.42
C GLY A 55 -3.10 12.83 3.18
N ILE A 56 -3.25 11.63 3.70
CA ILE A 56 -2.17 10.87 4.34
C ILE A 56 -2.08 9.53 3.65
N VAL A 57 -0.92 9.23 3.09
CA VAL A 57 -0.69 8.00 2.32
C VAL A 57 0.32 7.10 3.02
N PHE A 58 -0.06 5.86 3.22
CA PHE A 58 0.83 4.80 3.69
C PHE A 58 1.30 3.99 2.47
N VAL A 59 2.60 4.02 2.20
CA VAL A 59 3.25 3.25 1.12
C VAL A 59 3.92 2.03 1.74
N ALA A 60 3.49 0.84 1.37
CA ALA A 60 4.01 -0.41 1.92
C ALA A 60 5.21 -0.97 1.13
N GLY A 61 6.12 -0.10 0.72
CA GLY A 61 7.42 -0.46 0.15
C GLY A 61 7.47 -0.51 -1.37
N ASP A 62 8.69 -0.75 -1.84
CA ASP A 62 9.08 -0.78 -3.26
C ASP A 62 8.58 0.45 -4.02
N PHE A 63 8.85 1.62 -3.42
CA PHE A 63 8.40 2.90 -3.94
C PHE A 63 9.19 3.30 -5.19
N PHE A 64 10.52 3.20 -5.12
CA PHE A 64 11.42 3.59 -6.20
C PHE A 64 12.38 2.47 -6.60
N PHE A 65 12.74 2.43 -7.88
CA PHE A 65 13.79 1.55 -8.42
C PHE A 65 14.97 2.37 -8.94
N THR A 66 15.44 3.29 -8.13
CA THR A 66 16.62 4.13 -8.40
C THR A 66 17.21 4.67 -7.09
N GLY A 67 18.52 4.81 -7.04
CA GLY A 67 19.23 5.53 -5.97
C GLY A 67 19.48 7.01 -6.30
N ASN A 68 18.98 7.52 -7.42
CA ASN A 68 19.19 8.92 -7.80
C ASN A 68 18.18 9.82 -7.06
N VAL A 69 18.71 10.64 -6.14
CA VAL A 69 17.91 11.53 -5.28
C VAL A 69 17.09 12.53 -6.10
N GLN A 70 17.65 13.12 -7.14
CA GLN A 70 16.96 14.11 -7.99
C GLN A 70 15.77 13.47 -8.73
N SER A 71 15.93 12.23 -9.19
CA SER A 71 14.82 11.48 -9.81
C SER A 71 13.69 11.22 -8.81
N ILE A 72 14.03 10.82 -7.59
CA ILE A 72 13.05 10.58 -6.52
C ILE A 72 12.33 11.87 -6.14
N GLU A 73 13.07 12.96 -5.95
CA GLU A 73 12.51 14.30 -5.68
C GLU A 73 11.56 14.74 -6.78
N SER A 74 11.90 14.51 -8.05
CA SER A 74 11.05 14.87 -9.20
C SER A 74 9.67 14.21 -9.19
N VAL A 75 9.53 13.08 -8.54
CA VAL A 75 8.24 12.41 -8.30
C VAL A 75 7.60 12.90 -7.01
N LEU A 76 8.32 12.83 -5.88
CA LEU A 76 7.78 13.14 -4.56
C LEU A 76 7.15 14.54 -4.48
N TYR A 77 7.78 15.55 -5.07
CA TYR A 77 7.25 16.93 -5.08
C TYR A 77 5.98 17.11 -5.91
N ARG A 78 5.62 16.12 -6.71
CA ARG A 78 4.42 16.13 -7.55
C ARG A 78 3.26 15.35 -6.93
N LEU A 79 3.52 14.50 -5.93
CA LEU A 79 2.51 13.69 -5.27
C LEU A 79 1.77 14.51 -4.20
N ASN A 80 0.45 14.40 -4.19
CA ASN A 80 -0.38 14.97 -3.15
C ASN A 80 -0.26 14.18 -1.84
N GLY A 81 -0.42 14.89 -0.73
CA GLY A 81 -0.54 14.31 0.60
C GLY A 81 0.80 14.18 1.35
N THR A 82 0.69 13.68 2.57
CA THR A 82 1.81 13.38 3.47
C THR A 82 2.03 11.88 3.49
N ILE A 83 3.27 11.44 3.34
CA ILE A 83 3.63 10.05 3.12
C ILE A 83 4.27 9.45 4.37
N TYR A 84 3.76 8.28 4.78
CA TYR A 84 4.41 7.34 5.68
C TYR A 84 4.92 6.16 4.85
N TRP A 85 6.22 5.92 4.87
CA TRP A 85 6.87 4.96 3.98
C TRP A 85 7.41 3.76 4.74
N VAL A 86 6.85 2.58 4.46
CA VAL A 86 7.43 1.29 4.85
C VAL A 86 8.45 0.89 3.81
N MET A 87 9.64 0.48 4.22
CA MET A 87 10.72 0.11 3.31
C MET A 87 10.49 -1.29 2.72
N GLY A 88 10.54 -1.38 1.39
CA GLY A 88 10.53 -2.65 0.65
C GLY A 88 11.94 -3.14 0.30
N ASN A 89 12.05 -4.32 -0.31
CA ASN A 89 13.35 -4.90 -0.66
C ASN A 89 14.10 -4.10 -1.72
N HIS A 90 13.40 -3.52 -2.69
CA HIS A 90 14.03 -2.67 -3.70
C HIS A 90 14.48 -1.33 -3.14
N ASP A 91 13.76 -0.78 -2.19
CA ASP A 91 14.17 0.44 -1.49
C ASP A 91 15.51 0.23 -0.78
N TYR A 92 15.70 -0.94 -0.12
CA TYR A 92 16.99 -1.30 0.48
C TYR A 92 18.07 -1.60 -0.55
N GLN A 93 17.76 -2.33 -1.62
CA GLN A 93 18.72 -2.65 -2.69
C GLN A 93 19.26 -1.40 -3.38
N ASN A 94 18.42 -0.41 -3.59
CA ASN A 94 18.81 0.87 -4.17
C ASN A 94 19.49 1.81 -3.15
N ARG A 95 19.74 1.31 -1.92
CA ARG A 95 20.43 2.05 -0.85
C ARG A 95 19.77 3.39 -0.55
N LEU A 96 18.45 3.42 -0.56
CA LEU A 96 17.71 4.62 -0.23
C LEU A 96 17.99 5.03 1.22
N ASP A 97 18.71 6.13 1.37
CA ASP A 97 19.10 6.63 2.67
C ASP A 97 17.91 7.26 3.38
N ARG A 98 17.48 6.62 4.46
CA ARG A 98 16.37 7.10 5.29
C ARG A 98 16.61 8.51 5.83
N GLU A 99 17.86 8.86 6.13
CA GLU A 99 18.20 10.17 6.67
C GLU A 99 17.97 11.27 5.64
N VAL A 100 18.34 11.05 4.38
CA VAL A 100 18.09 11.98 3.29
C VAL A 100 16.59 12.17 3.05
N PHE A 101 15.83 11.08 2.92
CA PHE A 101 14.40 11.17 2.60
C PHE A 101 13.55 11.64 3.77
N SER A 102 13.96 11.39 5.03
CA SER A 102 13.24 11.88 6.21
C SER A 102 13.26 13.41 6.33
N GLN A 103 14.14 14.10 5.60
CA GLN A 103 14.19 15.56 5.56
C GLN A 103 13.25 16.16 4.52
N MET A 104 12.66 15.38 3.65
CA MET A 104 11.70 15.86 2.65
C MET A 104 10.36 16.18 3.30
N PRO A 105 9.78 17.37 3.05
CA PRO A 105 8.61 17.86 3.79
C PRO A 105 7.36 16.99 3.62
N MET A 106 7.26 16.20 2.54
CA MET A 106 6.15 15.27 2.33
C MET A 106 6.33 13.93 3.04
N ILE A 107 7.55 13.56 3.48
CA ILE A 107 7.81 12.31 4.17
C ILE A 107 7.68 12.52 5.68
N ASN A 108 6.62 12.03 6.28
CA ASN A 108 6.35 12.17 7.71
C ASN A 108 6.91 11.02 8.56
N GLY A 109 7.37 9.94 7.95
CA GLY A 109 8.06 8.85 8.63
C GLY A 109 8.37 7.67 7.74
N GLN A 110 9.45 6.97 8.10
CA GLN A 110 9.90 5.72 7.46
C GLN A 110 10.09 4.62 8.51
N ALA A 111 9.73 3.40 8.16
CA ALA A 111 9.83 2.24 9.06
C ALA A 111 9.89 0.93 8.26
N ASP A 112 10.23 -0.17 8.93
CA ASP A 112 10.10 -1.51 8.35
C ASP A 112 8.67 -2.04 8.50
N VAL A 113 7.99 -1.60 9.54
CA VAL A 113 6.59 -1.92 9.83
C VAL A 113 5.92 -0.72 10.50
N ILE A 114 4.69 -0.43 10.10
CA ILE A 114 3.84 0.56 10.75
C ILE A 114 2.67 -0.16 11.42
N THR A 115 2.42 0.16 12.69
CA THR A 115 1.16 -0.18 13.37
C THR A 115 0.33 1.10 13.45
N LEU A 116 -0.81 1.12 12.80
CA LEU A 116 -1.72 2.26 12.73
C LEU A 116 -2.98 1.98 13.57
N LEU A 117 -3.33 2.92 14.42
CA LEU A 117 -4.58 2.94 15.18
C LEU A 117 -5.44 4.12 14.70
N VAL A 118 -6.62 3.85 14.14
CA VAL A 118 -7.57 4.86 13.66
C VAL A 118 -8.67 5.07 14.70
N ARG A 119 -8.60 6.19 15.42
CA ARG A 119 -9.50 6.48 16.55
C ARG A 119 -10.95 6.73 16.13
N GLU A 120 -11.15 7.40 15.02
CA GLU A 120 -12.48 7.74 14.49
C GLU A 120 -13.33 6.49 14.15
N ASP A 121 -12.69 5.35 13.84
CA ASP A 121 -13.38 4.11 13.53
C ASP A 121 -13.17 3.04 14.63
N ASN A 122 -13.78 3.25 15.77
CA ASN A 122 -13.80 2.29 16.89
C ASN A 122 -12.42 1.70 17.24
N ASN A 123 -11.36 2.51 17.10
CA ASN A 123 -9.97 2.09 17.30
C ASN A 123 -9.54 0.98 16.33
N LYS A 124 -10.00 1.01 15.09
CA LYS A 124 -9.54 0.07 14.04
C LYS A 124 -8.02 0.06 13.97
N GLN A 125 -7.44 -1.11 13.87
CA GLN A 125 -5.99 -1.29 13.95
C GLN A 125 -5.47 -2.01 12.70
N PHE A 126 -4.32 -1.52 12.20
CA PHE A 126 -3.65 -2.07 11.04
C PHE A 126 -2.19 -2.39 11.35
N VAL A 127 -1.69 -3.47 10.75
CA VAL A 127 -0.28 -3.72 10.55
C VAL A 127 0.02 -3.52 9.08
N ILE A 128 0.97 -2.64 8.78
CA ILE A 128 1.39 -2.31 7.42
C ILE A 128 2.85 -2.72 7.27
N SER A 129 3.13 -3.64 6.37
CA SER A 129 4.47 -4.16 6.06
C SER A 129 4.62 -4.39 4.58
N HIS A 130 5.85 -4.42 4.06
CA HIS A 130 6.06 -4.73 2.66
C HIS A 130 5.72 -6.18 2.35
N TYR A 131 6.24 -7.13 3.13
CA TYR A 131 5.97 -8.55 2.94
C TYR A 131 4.64 -8.98 3.56
N PRO A 132 3.91 -9.92 2.93
CA PRO A 132 2.74 -10.55 3.53
C PRO A 132 3.14 -11.44 4.70
N TYR A 133 2.57 -11.20 5.88
CA TYR A 133 2.81 -12.03 7.06
C TYR A 133 1.87 -13.24 7.10
N MET A 134 2.39 -14.37 7.56
CA MET A 134 1.59 -15.56 7.89
C MET A 134 0.81 -15.37 9.19
N TYR A 135 1.39 -14.65 10.15
CA TYR A 135 0.80 -14.38 11.46
C TYR A 135 1.07 -12.94 11.89
N TRP A 136 0.07 -12.28 12.43
CA TRP A 136 0.15 -10.94 13.02
C TRP A 136 -0.76 -10.83 14.22
N GLN A 137 -0.79 -9.69 14.90
CA GLN A 137 -1.57 -9.48 16.10
C GLN A 137 -3.07 -9.68 15.83
N ARG A 138 -3.72 -10.53 16.62
CA ARG A 138 -5.17 -10.81 16.51
C ARG A 138 -5.98 -9.52 16.64
N GLY A 139 -6.98 -9.38 15.77
CA GLY A 139 -7.86 -8.21 15.71
C GLY A 139 -7.33 -7.04 14.88
N PHE A 140 -6.10 -7.14 14.35
CA PHE A 140 -5.56 -6.16 13.41
C PHE A 140 -5.84 -6.59 11.98
N LEU A 141 -6.05 -5.61 11.10
CA LEU A 141 -6.06 -5.81 9.66
C LEU A 141 -4.63 -5.71 9.13
N HIS A 142 -4.24 -6.61 8.23
CA HIS A 142 -2.89 -6.60 7.66
C HIS A 142 -2.90 -6.07 6.23
N LEU A 143 -2.09 -5.02 5.98
CA LEU A 143 -1.87 -4.43 4.67
C LEU A 143 -0.45 -4.70 4.21
N HIS A 144 -0.30 -5.16 2.98
CA HIS A 144 1.02 -5.50 2.44
C HIS A 144 1.11 -5.20 0.93
N GLY A 145 2.31 -5.36 0.40
CA GLY A 145 2.63 -5.35 -1.02
C GLY A 145 3.41 -6.59 -1.43
N HIS A 146 4.45 -6.39 -2.23
CA HIS A 146 5.46 -7.36 -2.65
C HIS A 146 4.99 -8.45 -3.63
N VAL A 147 3.78 -8.96 -3.50
CA VAL A 147 3.30 -10.11 -4.28
C VAL A 147 2.69 -9.74 -5.62
N HIS A 148 2.49 -8.44 -5.89
CA HIS A 148 1.91 -7.94 -7.13
C HIS A 148 0.64 -8.68 -7.51
N GLY A 149 -0.33 -8.74 -6.59
CA GLY A 149 -1.53 -9.58 -6.63
C GLY A 149 -2.59 -9.18 -7.67
N GLY A 150 -2.22 -8.50 -8.74
CA GLY A 150 -3.12 -8.13 -9.82
C GLY A 150 -3.89 -9.33 -10.40
N PRO A 151 -4.99 -9.12 -11.13
CA PRO A 151 -5.90 -10.18 -11.58
C PRO A 151 -5.22 -11.25 -12.47
N ASN A 152 -4.08 -10.92 -13.06
CA ASN A 152 -3.27 -11.83 -13.89
C ASN A 152 -2.06 -12.41 -13.13
N SER A 153 -1.87 -12.07 -11.86
CA SER A 153 -0.73 -12.51 -11.08
C SER A 153 -0.84 -14.00 -10.75
N LYS A 154 0.21 -14.75 -11.07
CA LYS A 154 0.39 -16.14 -10.60
C LYS A 154 0.66 -16.20 -9.09
N ALA A 155 1.05 -15.09 -8.51
CA ALA A 155 1.28 -14.89 -7.08
C ALA A 155 0.01 -14.55 -6.29
N ALA A 156 -1.16 -14.47 -6.94
CA ALA A 156 -2.45 -14.38 -6.25
C ALA A 156 -2.53 -15.56 -5.28
N GLU A 157 -2.03 -15.32 -4.09
CA GLU A 157 -1.93 -16.32 -3.04
C GLU A 157 -3.35 -16.81 -2.72
N LYS A 158 -3.53 -18.10 -2.76
CA LYS A 158 -4.72 -18.75 -2.19
C LYS A 158 -4.66 -18.62 -0.67
N VAL A 159 -4.88 -17.39 -0.21
CA VAL A 159 -5.01 -17.11 1.23
C VAL A 159 -6.41 -17.55 1.61
N PRO A 160 -6.57 -18.31 2.70
CA PRO A 160 -7.88 -18.59 3.23
C PRO A 160 -8.70 -17.30 3.40
N GLU A 161 -9.95 -17.29 3.00
CA GLU A 161 -10.82 -16.09 2.97
C GLU A 161 -10.93 -15.39 4.33
N HIS A 162 -10.78 -16.15 5.42
CA HIS A 162 -10.81 -15.62 6.79
C HIS A 162 -9.54 -14.84 7.21
N PHE A 163 -8.51 -14.81 6.37
CA PHE A 163 -7.34 -13.99 6.64
C PHE A 163 -7.66 -12.52 6.34
N MET A 164 -7.75 -11.74 7.39
CA MET A 164 -8.00 -10.29 7.34
C MET A 164 -6.74 -9.54 6.89
N ARG A 165 -6.24 -9.88 5.69
CA ARG A 165 -5.14 -9.21 5.02
C ARG A 165 -5.51 -8.83 3.58
N TYR A 166 -4.83 -7.79 3.06
CA TYR A 166 -5.07 -7.28 1.73
C TYR A 166 -3.78 -6.74 1.09
N ASP A 167 -3.56 -7.10 -0.18
CA ASP A 167 -2.51 -6.55 -1.03
C ASP A 167 -2.92 -5.17 -1.54
N ILE A 168 -2.28 -4.13 -0.99
CA ILE A 168 -2.51 -2.73 -1.37
C ILE A 168 -1.63 -2.27 -2.53
N GLY A 169 -0.92 -3.20 -3.20
CA GLY A 169 -0.10 -2.92 -4.36
C GLY A 169 -0.90 -2.31 -5.51
N VAL A 170 -0.25 -1.42 -6.27
CA VAL A 170 -0.88 -0.71 -7.41
C VAL A 170 -1.45 -1.66 -8.44
N ASP A 171 -0.81 -2.82 -8.66
CA ASP A 171 -1.25 -3.84 -9.62
C ASP A 171 -2.62 -4.44 -9.28
N ASN A 172 -2.98 -4.43 -7.99
CA ASN A 172 -4.25 -4.92 -7.47
C ASN A 172 -5.32 -3.82 -7.32
N ASN A 173 -4.93 -2.54 -7.44
CA ASN A 173 -5.77 -1.39 -7.12
C ASN A 173 -5.85 -0.35 -8.26
N ASN A 174 -5.91 -0.81 -9.50
CA ASN A 174 -6.05 0.03 -10.70
C ASN A 174 -4.98 1.14 -10.78
N TYR A 175 -3.75 0.85 -10.36
CA TYR A 175 -2.59 1.74 -10.37
C TYR A 175 -2.74 3.01 -9.53
N ALA A 176 -3.69 3.04 -8.58
CA ALA A 176 -3.96 4.17 -7.69
C ALA A 176 -3.94 3.76 -6.22
N PRO A 177 -3.68 4.70 -5.29
CA PRO A 177 -3.89 4.44 -3.87
C PRO A 177 -5.35 4.09 -3.54
N ILE A 178 -5.57 3.11 -2.67
CA ILE A 178 -6.90 2.76 -2.16
C ILE A 178 -7.23 3.64 -0.95
N SER A 179 -8.44 4.19 -0.92
CA SER A 179 -8.92 4.96 0.23
C SER A 179 -9.29 4.06 1.41
N TYR A 180 -9.32 4.64 2.60
CA TYR A 180 -9.78 3.94 3.81
C TYR A 180 -11.16 3.31 3.63
N ASN A 181 -12.11 4.02 3.01
CA ASN A 181 -13.48 3.52 2.84
C ASN A 181 -13.52 2.33 1.89
N GLU A 182 -12.89 2.42 0.71
CA GLU A 182 -12.78 1.30 -0.24
C GLU A 182 -12.14 0.06 0.42
N LEU A 183 -11.09 0.29 1.23
CA LEU A 183 -10.40 -0.77 1.96
C LEU A 183 -11.32 -1.44 2.99
N MET A 184 -12.11 -0.66 3.73
CA MET A 184 -13.04 -1.22 4.72
C MET A 184 -14.18 -2.01 4.07
N GLU A 185 -14.71 -1.59 2.92
CA GLU A 185 -15.69 -2.35 2.15
C GLU A 185 -15.16 -3.74 1.76
N ILE A 186 -13.88 -3.83 1.40
CA ILE A 186 -13.22 -5.13 1.09
C ILE A 186 -13.16 -6.01 2.34
N PHE A 187 -12.77 -5.46 3.49
CA PHE A 187 -12.65 -6.24 4.72
C PHE A 187 -14.02 -6.65 5.29
N ASP A 188 -15.03 -5.79 5.19
CA ASP A 188 -16.40 -6.11 5.63
C ASP A 188 -16.96 -7.26 4.78
N LYS A 189 -16.77 -7.24 3.46
CA LYS A 189 -17.14 -8.34 2.58
C LYS A 189 -16.42 -9.65 2.93
N LYS A 190 -15.12 -9.62 3.20
CA LYS A 190 -14.37 -10.81 3.64
C LYS A 190 -14.91 -11.39 4.95
N SER A 191 -15.31 -10.53 5.90
CA SER A 191 -15.91 -10.96 7.17
C SER A 191 -17.25 -11.66 6.95
N ASP A 192 -18.12 -11.08 6.13
CA ASP A 192 -19.44 -11.64 5.81
C ASP A 192 -19.34 -13.00 5.11
N ASP A 193 -18.42 -13.14 4.17
CA ASP A 193 -18.19 -14.39 3.43
C ASP A 193 -17.67 -15.50 4.36
N TYR A 194 -16.80 -15.14 5.33
CA TYR A 194 -16.31 -16.07 6.34
C TYR A 194 -17.40 -16.54 7.28
N ASP A 195 -18.26 -15.65 7.77
CA ASP A 195 -19.36 -16.02 8.68
C ASP A 195 -20.38 -16.90 7.98
N ARG A 196 -20.71 -16.65 6.70
CA ARG A 196 -21.58 -17.50 5.88
C ARG A 196 -20.99 -18.89 5.67
N SER A 197 -19.66 -19.02 5.46
CA SER A 197 -19.01 -20.31 5.28
C SER A 197 -19.11 -21.20 6.52
N LYS A 198 -19.00 -20.63 7.72
CA LYS A 198 -19.16 -21.34 9.00
C LYS A 198 -20.57 -21.89 9.20
N ILE A 199 -21.60 -21.08 8.90
CA ILE A 199 -23.02 -21.51 9.04
C ILE A 199 -23.30 -22.71 8.13
N SER A 200 -22.73 -22.73 6.91
CA SER A 200 -22.92 -23.85 5.96
C SER A 200 -22.17 -25.14 6.35
N GLU A 201 -21.18 -25.09 7.21
CA GLU A 201 -20.44 -26.24 7.76
C GLU A 201 -21.13 -26.83 9.01
N GLU A 202 -21.80 -26.02 9.82
CA GLU A 202 -22.54 -26.45 11.01
C GLU A 202 -23.89 -27.10 10.65
N ASP A 203 -24.46 -26.86 9.45
CA ASP A 203 -25.71 -27.44 8.94
C ASP A 203 -25.50 -28.76 8.17
N LYS A 204 -24.27 -29.34 8.13
CA LYS A 204 -23.96 -30.62 7.49
C LYS A 204 -23.54 -31.69 8.49
#